data_ca5c67df2c88ad6e7c47abc339e502d3
#
_entry.id   ca5c67df2c88ad6e7c47abc339e502d3
#
_cell.length_a   1.000
_cell.length_b   1.000
_cell.length_c   1.000
_cell.angle_alpha   90.00
_cell.angle_beta   90.00
_cell.angle_gamma   90.00
#
_symmetry.space_group_name_H-M   'P 1'
#
loop_
_entity.id
_entity.type
_entity.pdbx_description
1 polymer ?
#
loop_
_entity_poly.entity_id
_entity_poly.type
_entity_poly.pdbx_seq_one_letter_code
_entity_poly.pdbx_strand_id
1 'polypeptide(L)'
;MNQKGVRMMMDERALIIAVDFDGTLCSDNYPEIGTANETLIRRLIEYRQRGSRLILWTCRRGIYLEAAVDYCSCYGLYFDAVNENLPEIVERFGGDSRKIYADIYIDDRCSKPWEALAIRHPA
;
A
#
# COMPACT_ATOMS: atom_id res chain seq x y z
N MET A 1 5.09 14.58 -26.34
CA MET A 1 5.37 14.23 -25.98
C MET A 1 5.62 14.16 -25.74
N ASN A 2 5.50 13.86 -25.51
CA ASN A 2 5.87 13.43 -25.13
C ASN A 2 6.21 12.73 -24.80
N GLN A 3 6.45 12.69 -24.96
CA GLN A 3 7.17 11.72 -24.80
C GLN A 3 7.93 11.80 -23.60
N LYS A 4 8.39 12.72 -23.32
CA LYS A 4 9.05 12.93 -22.22
C LYS A 4 8.22 12.69 -21.10
N GLY A 5 7.06 13.23 -21.00
CA GLY A 5 6.22 13.00 -19.93
C GLY A 5 5.96 11.53 -19.79
N VAL A 6 5.84 10.91 -20.89
CA VAL A 6 5.58 9.53 -20.89
C VAL A 6 6.71 8.80 -20.23
N ARG A 7 7.89 9.24 -20.48
CA ARG A 7 8.97 8.60 -19.97
C ARG A 7 9.05 8.72 -18.52
N MET A 8 8.67 9.82 -18.02
CA MET A 8 8.67 9.98 -16.67
C MET A 8 7.79 9.02 -16.06
N MET A 9 6.71 8.77 -16.65
CA MET A 9 5.80 7.85 -16.10
C MET A 9 6.41 6.52 -16.00
N MET A 10 7.25 6.19 -16.89
CA MET A 10 7.85 4.90 -16.86
C MET A 10 8.73 4.82 -15.69
N ASP A 11 9.37 5.88 -15.36
CA ASP A 11 10.24 5.87 -14.23
C ASP A 11 9.45 5.73 -12.99
N GLU A 12 8.25 6.21 -13.01
CA GLU A 12 7.43 6.08 -11.89
C GLU A 12 6.71 4.80 -12.03
N ARG A 13 7.34 3.85 -12.70
CA ARG A 13 6.71 2.63 -13.01
C ARG A 13 5.89 2.11 -11.90
N ALA A 14 4.94 1.32 -12.24
CA ALA A 14 4.03 0.73 -11.31
C ALA A 14 4.79 -0.09 -10.28
N LEU A 15 4.54 0.17 -9.04
CA LEU A 15 5.15 -0.56 -7.95
C LEU A 15 4.07 -1.39 -7.28
N ILE A 16 4.50 -2.48 -6.64
CA ILE A 16 3.61 -3.24 -5.77
C ILE A 16 4.00 -2.81 -4.37
N ILE A 17 3.08 -2.20 -3.65
CA ILE A 17 3.33 -1.65 -2.33
C ILE A 17 2.48 -2.37 -1.30
N ALA A 18 3.11 -3.00 -0.33
CA ALA A 18 2.42 -3.66 0.76
C ALA A 18 2.49 -2.72 1.95
N VAL A 19 1.34 -2.40 2.55
CA VAL A 19 1.29 -1.42 3.62
C VAL A 19 0.49 -1.97 4.80
N ASP A 20 1.02 -1.75 6.00
CA ASP A 20 0.37 -2.15 7.24
C ASP A 20 -0.69 -1.13 7.61
N PHE A 21 -1.58 -1.50 8.52
CA PHE A 21 -2.65 -0.62 8.96
C PHE A 21 -2.35 0.04 10.29
N ASP A 22 -2.37 -0.75 11.38
CA ASP A 22 -2.19 -0.19 12.73
C ASP A 22 -0.77 0.34 12.94
N GLY A 23 -0.67 1.58 13.34
CA GLY A 23 0.63 2.21 13.52
C GLY A 23 1.22 2.75 12.24
N THR A 24 0.55 2.61 11.10
CA THR A 24 1.06 3.03 9.81
C THR A 24 0.04 3.89 9.07
N LEU A 25 -1.09 3.31 8.67
CA LEU A 25 -2.15 4.10 8.01
C LEU A 25 -2.95 4.88 9.03
N CYS A 26 -2.90 4.49 10.28
CA CYS A 26 -3.49 5.25 11.36
C CYS A 26 -2.66 4.99 12.60
N SER A 27 -2.88 5.77 13.66
CA SER A 27 -2.16 5.54 14.91
C SER A 27 -2.64 4.21 15.48
N ASP A 28 -1.78 3.56 16.25
CA ASP A 28 -2.09 2.25 16.80
C ASP A 28 -3.07 2.39 17.96
N ASN A 29 -4.26 1.87 17.79
CA ASN A 29 -5.29 1.93 18.81
C ASN A 29 -6.13 0.65 18.75
N TYR A 30 -5.53 -0.41 18.25
CA TYR A 30 -6.20 -1.69 18.04
C TYR A 30 -6.91 -2.17 19.32
N PRO A 31 -8.12 -2.67 19.24
CA PRO A 31 -8.86 -3.04 18.02
C PRO A 31 -9.63 -1.88 17.38
N GLU A 32 -9.65 -0.72 18.04
CA GLU A 32 -10.30 0.44 17.49
C GLU A 32 -9.43 1.00 16.36
N ILE A 33 -9.94 1.93 15.62
CA ILE A 33 -9.18 2.57 14.57
C ILE A 33 -8.66 3.89 15.09
N GLY A 34 -7.38 4.11 14.95
CA GLY A 34 -6.76 5.32 15.45
C GLY A 34 -6.94 6.50 14.50
N THR A 35 -6.10 7.51 14.70
CA THR A 35 -6.16 8.72 13.88
C THR A 35 -5.47 8.45 12.55
N ALA A 36 -6.10 8.85 11.47
CA ALA A 36 -5.58 8.59 10.12
C ALA A 36 -4.28 9.31 9.84
N ASN A 37 -3.38 8.62 9.15
CA ASN A 37 -2.17 9.24 8.64
C ASN A 37 -2.51 9.73 7.23
N GLU A 38 -3.12 10.91 7.17
CA GLU A 38 -3.64 11.41 5.91
C GLU A 38 -2.58 11.66 4.86
N THR A 39 -1.38 12.04 5.29
CA THR A 39 -0.31 12.28 4.34
C THR A 39 0.05 10.99 3.61
N LEU A 40 0.20 9.89 4.34
CA LEU A 40 0.54 8.62 3.74
C LEU A 40 -0.61 8.12 2.88
N ILE A 41 -1.84 8.23 3.38
CA ILE A 41 -3.02 7.79 2.63
C ILE A 41 -3.08 8.50 1.28
N ARG A 42 -2.88 9.80 1.29
CA ARG A 42 -2.94 10.59 0.07
C ARG A 42 -1.85 10.17 -0.92
N ARG A 43 -0.63 9.91 -0.38
CA ARG A 43 0.46 9.49 -1.23
C ARG A 43 0.16 8.16 -1.89
N LEU A 44 -0.40 7.23 -1.14
CA LEU A 44 -0.72 5.91 -1.68
C LEU A 44 -1.80 6.00 -2.75
N ILE A 45 -2.78 6.88 -2.54
CA ILE A 45 -3.81 7.07 -3.54
C ILE A 45 -3.18 7.58 -4.83
N GLU A 46 -2.23 8.53 -4.73
CA GLU A 46 -1.57 9.05 -5.90
C GLU A 46 -0.77 7.98 -6.64
N TYR A 47 -0.07 7.14 -5.88
CA TYR A 47 0.70 6.07 -6.52
C TYR A 47 -0.24 5.10 -7.24
N ARG A 48 -1.38 4.79 -6.63
CA ARG A 48 -2.30 3.87 -7.26
C ARG A 48 -2.91 4.48 -8.52
N GLN A 49 -3.16 5.77 -8.50
CA GLN A 49 -3.68 6.46 -9.68
C GLN A 49 -2.69 6.43 -10.83
N ARG A 50 -1.42 6.28 -10.53
CA ARG A 50 -0.39 6.21 -11.56
C ARG A 50 -0.05 4.78 -11.95
N GLY A 51 -0.82 3.82 -11.49
CA GLY A 51 -0.64 2.44 -11.90
C GLY A 51 -0.04 1.50 -10.89
N SER A 52 0.39 2.00 -9.74
CA SER A 52 0.89 1.14 -8.69
C SER A 52 -0.24 0.35 -8.09
N ARG A 53 0.07 -0.81 -7.53
CA ARG A 53 -0.92 -1.63 -6.90
C ARG A 53 -0.63 -1.75 -5.42
N LEU A 54 -1.69 -1.77 -4.62
CA LEU A 54 -1.57 -1.72 -3.18
C LEU A 54 -2.09 -2.99 -2.55
N ILE A 55 -1.34 -3.52 -1.59
CA ILE A 55 -1.77 -4.67 -0.82
C ILE A 55 -1.84 -4.22 0.63
N LEU A 56 -2.98 -4.46 1.27
CA LEU A 56 -3.10 -4.20 2.69
C LEU A 56 -2.55 -5.44 3.38
N TRP A 57 -1.53 -5.27 4.22
CA TRP A 57 -0.85 -6.40 4.84
C TRP A 57 -0.89 -6.18 6.34
N THR A 58 -1.83 -6.81 7.02
CA THR A 58 -2.13 -6.52 8.41
C THR A 58 -2.43 -7.79 9.18
N CYS A 59 -2.27 -7.72 10.49
CA CYS A 59 -2.62 -8.85 11.34
C CYS A 59 -4.11 -8.85 11.67
N ARG A 60 -4.84 -7.83 11.28
CA ARG A 60 -6.28 -7.79 11.53
C ARG A 60 -7.00 -8.86 10.74
N ARG A 61 -8.08 -9.36 11.33
CA ARG A 61 -8.91 -10.37 10.68
C ARG A 61 -10.36 -10.14 10.97
N GLY A 62 -11.25 -10.80 10.26
CA GLY A 62 -12.69 -10.76 10.49
C GLY A 62 -13.23 -9.36 10.49
N ILE A 63 -14.10 -9.06 11.45
CA ILE A 63 -14.76 -7.75 11.46
C ILE A 63 -13.78 -6.61 11.67
N TYR A 64 -12.65 -6.87 12.31
CA TYR A 64 -11.66 -5.82 12.53
C TYR A 64 -10.93 -5.49 11.22
N LEU A 65 -10.75 -6.49 10.37
CA LEU A 65 -10.15 -6.28 9.08
C LEU A 65 -11.14 -5.53 8.17
N GLU A 66 -12.41 -5.92 8.21
CA GLU A 66 -13.42 -5.27 7.42
C GLU A 66 -13.51 -3.79 7.79
N ALA A 67 -13.45 -3.52 9.09
CA ALA A 67 -13.50 -2.14 9.56
C ALA A 67 -12.33 -1.33 9.02
N ALA A 68 -11.13 -1.94 8.97
CA ALA A 68 -9.96 -1.24 8.46
C ALA A 68 -10.10 -0.93 6.98
N VAL A 69 -10.57 -1.92 6.20
CA VAL A 69 -10.75 -1.74 4.77
C VAL A 69 -11.80 -0.65 4.50
N ASP A 70 -12.92 -0.70 5.25
CA ASP A 70 -13.97 0.29 5.08
C ASP A 70 -13.48 1.68 5.44
N TYR A 71 -12.68 1.78 6.50
CA TYR A 71 -12.15 3.06 6.93
C TYR A 71 -11.29 3.67 5.82
N CYS A 72 -10.43 2.86 5.22
CA CYS A 72 -9.58 3.34 4.15
C CYS A 72 -10.42 3.78 2.95
N SER A 73 -11.48 3.03 2.65
CA SER A 73 -12.30 3.36 1.49
C SER A 73 -12.98 4.71 1.67
N CYS A 74 -13.24 5.12 2.90
CA CYS A 74 -13.84 6.42 3.15
C CYS A 74 -12.90 7.56 2.74
N TYR A 75 -11.61 7.28 2.68
CA TYR A 75 -10.62 8.27 2.21
C TYR A 75 -10.33 8.09 0.73
N GLY A 76 -10.96 7.15 0.08
CA GLY A 76 -10.68 6.87 -1.32
C GLY A 76 -9.49 5.95 -1.52
N LEU A 77 -9.03 5.29 -0.45
CA LEU A 77 -7.90 4.38 -0.53
C LEU A 77 -8.41 2.95 -0.68
N TYR A 78 -8.15 2.35 -1.82
CA TYR A 78 -8.59 1.01 -2.13
C TYR A 78 -7.40 0.10 -2.37
N PHE A 79 -7.58 -1.18 -2.06
CA PHE A 79 -6.49 -2.14 -2.16
C PHE A 79 -6.79 -3.14 -3.27
N ASP A 80 -5.73 -3.59 -3.94
CA ASP A 80 -5.84 -4.57 -5.00
C ASP A 80 -5.80 -5.99 -4.45
N ALA A 81 -5.29 -6.14 -3.23
CA ALA A 81 -5.31 -7.41 -2.52
C ALA A 81 -5.21 -7.11 -1.02
N VAL A 82 -5.69 -8.04 -0.20
CA VAL A 82 -5.65 -7.89 1.25
C VAL A 82 -5.08 -9.17 1.80
N ASN A 83 -3.92 -9.08 2.44
CA ASN A 83 -3.24 -10.20 3.08
C ASN A 83 -2.97 -11.39 2.14
N GLU A 84 -2.81 -11.10 0.87
CA GLU A 84 -2.49 -12.14 -0.11
C GLU A 84 -1.74 -11.51 -1.26
N ASN A 85 -1.06 -12.33 -2.03
CA ASN A 85 -0.33 -11.84 -3.18
C ASN A 85 -1.28 -11.47 -4.30
N LEU A 86 -0.83 -10.56 -5.17
CA LEU A 86 -1.61 -10.24 -6.35
C LEU A 86 -1.72 -11.48 -7.23
N PRO A 87 -2.83 -11.64 -7.97
CA PRO A 87 -3.04 -12.83 -8.79
C PRO A 87 -1.90 -13.16 -9.75
N GLU A 88 -1.32 -12.16 -10.39
CA GLU A 88 -0.24 -12.44 -11.33
C GLU A 88 1.03 -12.93 -10.63
N ILE A 89 1.20 -12.59 -9.36
CA ILE A 89 2.35 -13.07 -8.60
C ILE A 89 2.12 -14.54 -8.24
N VAL A 90 0.88 -14.87 -7.86
CA VAL A 90 0.53 -16.25 -7.55
C VAL A 90 0.80 -17.12 -8.77
N GLU A 91 0.39 -16.64 -9.93
CA GLU A 91 0.59 -17.38 -11.15
C GLU A 91 2.06 -17.52 -11.50
N ARG A 92 2.82 -16.46 -11.35
CA ARG A 92 4.24 -16.48 -11.68
C ARG A 92 5.02 -17.47 -10.84
N PHE A 93 4.75 -17.54 -9.54
CA PHE A 93 5.50 -18.39 -8.64
C PHE A 93 4.82 -19.71 -8.31
N GLY A 94 3.65 -19.95 -8.87
CA GLY A 94 2.98 -21.24 -8.68
C GLY A 94 2.31 -21.42 -7.34
N GLY A 95 2.07 -20.35 -6.62
CA GLY A 95 1.40 -20.44 -5.33
C GLY A 95 1.40 -19.12 -4.60
N ASP A 96 0.59 -19.03 -3.54
CA ASP A 96 0.47 -17.83 -2.74
C ASP A 96 1.31 -18.02 -1.49
N SER A 97 2.56 -17.57 -1.54
CA SER A 97 3.46 -17.75 -0.41
C SER A 97 3.05 -16.87 0.74
N ARG A 98 3.49 -17.25 1.94
CA ARG A 98 3.16 -16.48 3.13
C ARG A 98 3.79 -15.12 3.09
N LYS A 99 5.00 -15.02 2.54
CA LYS A 99 5.61 -13.71 2.42
C LYS A 99 5.05 -13.05 1.17
N ILE A 100 4.34 -11.97 1.36
CA ILE A 100 3.74 -11.23 0.25
C ILE A 100 4.86 -10.59 -0.56
N TYR A 101 4.82 -10.75 -1.87
CA TYR A 101 5.80 -10.12 -2.74
C TYR A 101 5.38 -8.67 -3.01
N ALA A 102 6.29 -7.76 -2.73
CA ALA A 102 6.05 -6.35 -3.01
C ALA A 102 7.38 -5.66 -3.28
N ASP A 103 7.33 -4.56 -4.00
CA ASP A 103 8.53 -3.77 -4.26
C ASP A 103 8.88 -2.95 -3.02
N ILE A 104 7.87 -2.51 -2.28
CA ILE A 104 8.06 -1.73 -1.07
C ILE A 104 7.14 -2.25 0.01
N TYR A 105 7.69 -2.39 1.22
CA TYR A 105 6.92 -2.77 2.39
C TYR A 105 6.92 -1.59 3.34
N ILE A 106 5.76 -1.08 3.69
CA ILE A 106 5.63 0.07 4.56
C ILE A 106 4.94 -0.36 5.84
N ASP A 107 5.66 -0.31 6.97
CA ASP A 107 5.04 -0.61 8.25
C ASP A 107 5.75 0.18 9.33
N ASP A 108 5.21 0.12 10.56
CA ASP A 108 5.69 0.95 11.66
C ASP A 108 7.02 0.49 12.22
N ARG A 109 7.51 -0.65 11.78
CA ARG A 109 8.76 -1.19 12.28
C ARG A 109 9.92 -0.96 11.32
N CYS A 110 9.63 -0.36 10.19
CA CYS A 110 10.65 -0.02 9.21
C CYS A 110 10.93 1.47 9.32
N SER A 111 11.48 2.06 8.30
CA SER A 111 11.67 3.50 8.30
C SER A 111 10.26 4.11 8.24
N LYS A 112 10.19 5.39 8.46
CA LYS A 112 8.90 6.06 8.45
C LYS A 112 8.25 5.85 7.10
N PRO A 113 6.96 5.52 7.09
CA PRO A 113 6.28 5.16 5.85
C PRO A 113 6.45 6.17 4.72
N TRP A 114 6.33 7.45 5.05
CA TRP A 114 6.43 8.44 4.00
C TRP A 114 7.85 8.56 3.47
N GLU A 115 8.86 8.19 4.27
CA GLU A 115 10.24 8.25 3.83
C GLU A 115 10.54 7.14 2.84
N ALA A 116 9.91 5.99 3.01
CA ALA A 116 10.11 4.90 2.08
C ALA A 116 9.70 5.33 0.68
N LEU A 117 8.55 6.01 0.57
CA LEU A 117 8.09 6.48 -0.71
C LEU A 117 8.90 7.67 -1.21
N ALA A 118 9.38 8.50 -0.29
CA ALA A 118 10.18 9.65 -0.67
C ALA A 118 11.48 9.21 -1.31
N ILE A 119 12.04 8.11 -0.84
CA ILE A 119 13.26 7.61 -1.40
C ILE A 119 13.06 7.15 -2.82
N ARG A 120 11.91 6.52 -3.08
CA ARG A 120 11.61 6.01 -4.43
C ARG A 120 11.22 7.15 -5.35
N HIS A 121 10.91 8.29 -4.78
CA HIS A 121 10.41 9.42 -5.55
C HIS A 121 11.16 10.67 -5.14
N PRO A 122 12.42 10.73 -5.44
CA PRO A 122 13.22 11.86 -5.03
C PRO A 122 12.70 13.08 -5.77
N ALA A 123 12.78 14.19 -5.14
CA ALA A 123 12.19 15.43 -5.66
C ALA A 123 12.73 15.83 -7.01
#